data_99922e3eea085c3ed9693480119078e2
#
_entry.id   99922e3eea085c3ed9693480119078e2
#
_cell.length_a   1.000
_cell.length_b   1.000
_cell.length_c   1.000
_cell.angle_alpha   90.00
_cell.angle_beta   90.00
_cell.angle_gamma   90.00
#
_symmetry.space_group_name_H-M   'P 1'
#
loop_
_entity.id
_entity.type
_entity.pdbx_description
1 polymer ?
#
loop_
_entity_poly.entity_id
_entity_poly.type
_entity_poly.pdbx_seq_one_letter_code
_entity_poly.pdbx_strand_id
1 'polypeptide(L)'
;MRITWLGHASFLVEAAGQTIYIDPVFDPFAATRFPKANIVLISHWHPDHCTRASVERIRADETAILGTADAAREFNGCKALKPGDHVTIGPLSVLAMEAKTTDHIGGHDQEGFVLGFVIQAEGKKLYYTSDTDFFPAMVGLAPEVVLIPVGGTTTMGPAEAAKAVHAMQAKLAIPTHWGTRTGTRDDADLFKEYLEKESEHRVAILEPGEMITV
;
A
#
# COMPACT_ATOMS: atom_id res chain seq x y z
N MET A 1 2.77 -15.88 -1.87
CA MET A 1 2.32 -14.64 -1.22
C MET A 1 0.81 -14.51 -1.40
N ARG A 2 0.07 -14.25 -0.32
CA ARG A 2 -1.39 -13.98 -0.36
C ARG A 2 -1.63 -12.53 -0.01
N ILE A 3 -2.52 -11.86 -0.72
CA ILE A 3 -2.85 -10.44 -0.56
C ILE A 3 -4.36 -10.33 -0.40
N THR A 4 -4.83 -9.81 0.72
CA THR A 4 -6.24 -9.53 0.98
C THR A 4 -6.43 -8.01 1.03
N TRP A 5 -7.37 -7.49 0.25
CA TRP A 5 -7.74 -6.08 0.34
C TRP A 5 -8.73 -5.90 1.50
N LEU A 6 -8.44 -4.98 2.39
CA LEU A 6 -9.30 -4.70 3.55
C LEU A 6 -10.19 -3.46 3.32
N GLY A 7 -10.04 -2.82 2.16
CA GLY A 7 -10.73 -1.60 1.76
C GLY A 7 -9.79 -0.40 1.69
N HIS A 8 -10.10 0.55 0.83
CA HIS A 8 -9.35 1.79 0.59
C HIS A 8 -7.86 1.53 0.32
N ALA A 9 -7.00 1.87 1.26
CA ALA A 9 -5.54 1.71 1.20
C ALA A 9 -5.02 0.53 2.05
N SER A 10 -5.93 -0.20 2.72
CA SER A 10 -5.58 -1.19 3.73
C SER A 10 -5.43 -2.59 3.15
N PHE A 11 -4.34 -3.26 3.51
CA PHE A 11 -4.05 -4.63 3.07
C PHE A 11 -3.56 -5.53 4.19
N LEU A 12 -3.90 -6.82 4.07
CA LEU A 12 -3.27 -7.92 4.77
C LEU A 12 -2.46 -8.74 3.75
N VAL A 13 -1.16 -8.85 3.98
CA VAL A 13 -0.24 -9.65 3.16
C VAL A 13 0.33 -10.78 4.01
N GLU A 14 0.18 -12.02 3.52
CA GLU A 14 0.77 -13.20 4.15
C GLU A 14 1.84 -13.77 3.22
N ALA A 15 3.08 -13.77 3.66
CA ALA A 15 4.22 -14.24 2.89
C ALA A 15 5.32 -14.79 3.79
N ALA A 16 5.97 -15.87 3.39
CA ALA A 16 7.07 -16.52 4.12
C ALA A 16 6.77 -16.77 5.61
N GLY A 17 5.53 -17.14 5.93
CA GLY A 17 5.07 -17.38 7.31
C GLY A 17 4.86 -16.11 8.14
N GLN A 18 4.91 -14.93 7.54
CA GLN A 18 4.69 -13.65 8.20
C GLN A 18 3.34 -13.06 7.83
N THR A 19 2.70 -12.41 8.79
CA THR A 19 1.46 -11.64 8.66
C THR A 19 1.81 -10.15 8.68
N ILE A 20 1.57 -9.46 7.57
CA ILE A 20 1.93 -8.05 7.35
C ILE A 20 0.65 -7.27 7.13
N TYR A 21 0.44 -6.21 7.88
CA TYR A 21 -0.59 -5.22 7.58
C TYR A 21 0.04 -3.96 7.01
N ILE A 22 -0.57 -3.44 5.96
CA ILE A 22 -0.22 -2.16 5.35
C ILE A 22 -1.40 -1.22 5.56
N ASP A 23 -1.15 -0.06 6.14
CA ASP A 23 -2.10 1.00 6.41
C ASP A 23 -3.43 0.47 7.01
N PRO A 24 -3.40 -0.16 8.20
CA PRO A 24 -4.57 -0.83 8.73
C PRO A 24 -5.65 0.15 9.19
N VAL A 25 -6.74 0.21 8.41
CA VAL A 25 -7.99 0.88 8.76
C VAL A 25 -9.14 -0.08 8.49
N PHE A 26 -9.82 -0.48 9.53
CA PHE A 26 -11.01 -1.32 9.46
C PHE A 26 -11.94 -1.04 10.64
N ASP A 27 -13.20 -1.41 10.49
CA ASP A 27 -14.18 -1.23 11.55
C ASP A 27 -13.72 -1.97 12.83
N PRO A 28 -13.42 -1.25 13.92
CA PRO A 28 -12.96 -1.86 15.15
C PRO A 28 -14.03 -2.75 15.80
N PHE A 29 -15.29 -2.60 15.42
CA PHE A 29 -16.42 -3.39 15.91
C PHE A 29 -16.81 -4.54 14.97
N ALA A 30 -16.17 -4.65 13.80
CA ALA A 30 -16.42 -5.77 12.91
C ALA A 30 -16.21 -7.11 13.64
N ALA A 31 -17.13 -8.06 13.44
CA ALA A 31 -17.02 -9.41 14.00
C ALA A 31 -15.86 -10.22 13.39
N THR A 32 -15.27 -9.74 12.32
CA THR A 32 -14.15 -10.38 11.62
C THR A 32 -12.96 -10.54 12.55
N ARG A 33 -12.45 -11.75 12.67
CA ARG A 33 -11.18 -12.03 13.36
C ARG A 33 -10.02 -11.73 12.42
N PHE A 34 -9.23 -10.75 12.79
CA PHE A 34 -7.96 -10.47 12.13
C PHE A 34 -6.82 -11.22 12.82
N PRO A 35 -5.94 -11.95 12.11
CA PRO A 35 -4.75 -12.54 12.70
C PRO A 35 -3.85 -11.48 13.32
N LYS A 36 -3.07 -11.86 14.33
CA LYS A 36 -2.08 -10.94 14.90
C LYS A 36 -0.96 -10.67 13.90
N ALA A 37 -0.52 -9.42 13.86
CA ALA A 37 0.53 -8.95 12.96
C ALA A 37 1.91 -9.40 13.44
N ASN A 38 2.76 -9.85 12.51
CA ASN A 38 4.21 -9.84 12.71
C ASN A 38 4.77 -8.45 12.37
N ILE A 39 4.21 -7.80 11.34
CA ILE A 39 4.67 -6.50 10.85
C ILE A 39 3.47 -5.61 10.56
N VAL A 40 3.56 -4.34 10.95
CA VAL A 40 2.64 -3.28 10.55
C VAL A 40 3.46 -2.22 9.83
N LEU A 41 3.07 -1.88 8.60
CA LEU A 41 3.64 -0.81 7.80
C LEU A 41 2.65 0.35 7.74
N ILE A 42 3.10 1.55 8.10
CA ILE A 42 2.27 2.76 8.12
C ILE A 42 2.90 3.77 7.17
N SER A 43 2.24 4.01 6.05
CA SER A 43 2.75 4.91 5.02
C SER A 43 2.76 6.36 5.47
N HIS A 44 1.73 6.78 6.20
CA HIS A 44 1.61 8.09 6.83
C HIS A 44 0.47 8.12 7.84
N TRP A 45 0.42 9.19 8.65
CA TRP A 45 -0.55 9.33 9.71
C TRP A 45 -1.80 10.12 9.26
N HIS A 46 -2.58 9.55 8.34
CA HIS A 46 -3.91 10.04 8.01
C HIS A 46 -4.99 9.02 8.44
N PRO A 47 -6.22 9.47 8.79
CA PRO A 47 -7.26 8.58 9.32
C PRO A 47 -7.75 7.50 8.37
N ASP A 48 -7.50 7.62 7.08
CA ASP A 48 -7.81 6.64 6.04
C ASP A 48 -6.66 5.67 5.74
N HIS A 49 -5.49 5.92 6.33
CA HIS A 49 -4.32 5.04 6.23
C HIS A 49 -3.97 4.36 7.55
N CYS A 50 -4.26 5.00 8.68
CA CYS A 50 -3.98 4.39 9.97
C CYS A 50 -4.93 4.87 11.05
N THR A 51 -5.44 3.93 11.85
CA THR A 51 -6.13 4.25 13.11
C THR A 51 -5.49 3.49 14.26
N ARG A 52 -5.37 4.14 15.42
CA ARG A 52 -4.87 3.51 16.64
C ARG A 52 -5.67 2.25 16.98
N ALA A 53 -6.99 2.31 16.89
CA ALA A 53 -7.87 1.18 17.19
C ALA A 53 -7.59 -0.05 16.30
N SER A 54 -7.34 0.16 15.00
CA SER A 54 -6.99 -0.92 14.09
C SER A 54 -5.65 -1.56 14.43
N VAL A 55 -4.63 -0.74 14.69
CA VAL A 55 -3.28 -1.24 15.04
C VAL A 55 -3.32 -2.03 16.36
N GLU A 56 -3.92 -1.49 17.42
CA GLU A 56 -3.99 -2.17 18.72
C GLU A 56 -4.77 -3.50 18.65
N ARG A 57 -5.73 -3.61 17.76
CA ARG A 57 -6.49 -4.85 17.56
C ARG A 57 -5.66 -5.99 16.98
N ILE A 58 -4.71 -5.68 16.09
CA ILE A 58 -3.86 -6.67 15.42
C ILE A 58 -2.49 -6.82 16.06
N ARG A 59 -2.05 -5.86 16.87
CA ARG A 59 -0.75 -5.86 17.53
C ARG A 59 -0.62 -7.02 18.51
N ALA A 60 0.55 -7.64 18.55
CA ALA A 60 1.07 -8.51 19.61
C ALA A 60 2.36 -7.89 20.16
N ASP A 61 2.91 -8.48 21.23
CA ASP A 61 4.11 -7.94 21.88
C ASP A 61 5.33 -7.88 20.94
N GLU A 62 5.45 -8.88 20.07
CA GLU A 62 6.55 -9.01 19.11
C GLU A 62 6.28 -8.32 17.76
N THR A 63 5.16 -7.61 17.60
CA THR A 63 4.83 -6.94 16.34
C THR A 63 5.82 -5.81 16.04
N ALA A 64 6.54 -5.90 14.94
CA ALA A 64 7.35 -4.80 14.41
C ALA A 64 6.44 -3.76 13.74
N ILE A 65 6.51 -2.51 14.17
CA ILE A 65 5.80 -1.39 13.55
C ILE A 65 6.83 -0.51 12.86
N LEU A 66 6.64 -0.27 11.57
CA LEU A 66 7.50 0.59 10.75
C LEU A 66 6.63 1.65 10.08
N GLY A 67 7.10 2.87 10.00
CA GLY A 67 6.34 3.94 9.35
C GLY A 67 7.09 5.26 9.30
N THR A 68 6.38 6.33 8.95
CA THR A 68 6.91 7.69 8.96
C THR A 68 7.25 8.18 10.36
N ALA A 69 7.95 9.31 10.45
CA ALA A 69 8.26 9.95 11.74
C ALA A 69 6.99 10.32 12.54
N ASP A 70 5.88 10.65 11.84
CA ASP A 70 4.60 10.96 12.49
C ASP A 70 3.97 9.70 13.08
N ALA A 71 3.95 8.59 12.33
CA ALA A 71 3.51 7.29 12.85
C ALA A 71 4.34 6.86 14.08
N ALA A 72 5.65 7.13 14.09
CA ALA A 72 6.51 6.80 15.21
C ALA A 72 6.23 7.62 16.48
N ARG A 73 5.64 8.81 16.35
CA ARG A 73 5.16 9.58 17.52
C ARG A 73 3.89 8.99 18.12
N GLU A 74 3.08 8.31 17.31
CA GLU A 74 1.79 7.75 17.72
C GLU A 74 1.89 6.36 18.34
N PHE A 75 2.89 5.56 17.94
CA PHE A 75 3.04 4.18 18.38
C PHE A 75 4.38 3.94 19.07
N ASN A 76 4.32 3.59 20.37
CA ASN A 76 5.52 3.18 21.10
C ASN A 76 6.17 1.96 20.44
N GLY A 77 7.47 2.06 20.19
CA GLY A 77 8.25 1.00 19.51
C GLY A 77 8.14 1.02 17.98
N CYS A 78 7.43 1.98 17.39
CA CYS A 78 7.46 2.17 15.95
C CYS A 78 8.84 2.70 15.52
N LYS A 79 9.45 2.04 14.55
CA LYS A 79 10.68 2.49 13.92
C LYS A 79 10.34 3.47 12.80
N ALA A 80 10.77 4.72 12.95
CA ALA A 80 10.66 5.72 11.91
C ALA A 80 11.57 5.35 10.73
N LEU A 81 11.02 5.45 9.53
CA LEU A 81 11.71 5.26 8.25
C LEU A 81 11.68 6.56 7.44
N LYS A 82 12.63 6.68 6.55
CA LYS A 82 12.69 7.70 5.49
C LYS A 82 12.94 7.04 4.14
N PRO A 83 12.70 7.72 3.02
CA PRO A 83 12.98 7.19 1.70
C PRO A 83 14.42 6.66 1.59
N GLY A 84 14.56 5.44 1.04
CA GLY A 84 15.82 4.71 0.92
C GLY A 84 16.19 3.81 2.10
N ASP A 85 15.49 3.90 3.23
CA ASP A 85 15.74 2.98 4.35
C ASP A 85 15.33 1.55 4.00
N HIS A 86 16.23 0.63 4.30
CA HIS A 86 16.03 -0.81 4.07
C HIS A 86 16.05 -1.56 5.40
N VAL A 87 15.02 -2.37 5.64
CA VAL A 87 14.87 -3.14 6.88
C VAL A 87 14.63 -4.60 6.55
N THR A 88 15.41 -5.49 7.18
CA THR A 88 15.19 -6.94 7.10
C THR A 88 14.49 -7.41 8.37
N ILE A 89 13.41 -8.16 8.24
CA ILE A 89 12.64 -8.74 9.35
C ILE A 89 12.40 -10.22 9.03
N GLY A 90 13.14 -11.09 9.70
CA GLY A 90 13.10 -12.52 9.41
C GLY A 90 13.39 -12.80 7.93
N PRO A 91 12.48 -13.49 7.21
CA PRO A 91 12.67 -13.83 5.79
C PRO A 91 12.25 -12.72 4.82
N LEU A 92 11.87 -11.55 5.33
CA LEU A 92 11.37 -10.42 4.53
C LEU A 92 12.37 -9.29 4.48
N SER A 93 12.33 -8.51 3.39
CA SER A 93 12.92 -7.19 3.35
C SER A 93 11.90 -6.13 2.94
N VAL A 94 11.99 -4.96 3.55
CA VAL A 94 11.15 -3.80 3.30
C VAL A 94 12.05 -2.62 2.94
N LEU A 95 11.85 -2.05 1.75
CA LEU A 95 12.48 -0.81 1.32
C LEU A 95 11.42 0.29 1.38
N ALA A 96 11.70 1.36 2.12
CA ALA A 96 10.87 2.55 2.12
C ALA A 96 11.17 3.37 0.86
N MET A 97 10.12 3.66 0.10
CA MET A 97 10.18 4.46 -1.11
C MET A 97 9.64 5.86 -0.83
N GLU A 98 10.14 6.84 -1.55
CA GLU A 98 9.49 8.16 -1.61
C GLU A 98 8.07 7.99 -2.15
N ALA A 99 7.14 8.75 -1.61
CA ALA A 99 5.80 8.94 -2.14
C ALA A 99 5.43 10.40 -1.93
N LYS A 100 4.87 11.04 -2.96
CA LYS A 100 4.50 12.46 -2.90
C LYS A 100 3.49 12.80 -3.97
N THR A 101 2.72 13.83 -3.70
CA THR A 101 1.82 14.47 -4.66
C THR A 101 2.31 15.89 -4.93
N THR A 102 2.26 16.34 -6.17
CA THR A 102 2.78 17.64 -6.58
C THR A 102 1.71 18.69 -6.74
N ASP A 103 0.51 18.30 -7.20
CA ASP A 103 -0.56 19.20 -7.57
C ASP A 103 -1.86 18.97 -6.77
N HIS A 104 -1.81 18.15 -5.72
CA HIS A 104 -2.98 17.76 -4.95
C HIS A 104 -3.04 18.41 -3.57
N ILE A 105 -4.25 18.65 -3.09
CA ILE A 105 -4.50 19.14 -1.74
C ILE A 105 -4.31 17.99 -0.75
N GLY A 106 -3.50 18.16 0.29
CA GLY A 106 -3.34 17.13 1.32
C GLY A 106 -2.00 17.15 2.06
N GLY A 107 -1.07 18.03 1.66
CA GLY A 107 0.21 18.20 2.38
C GLY A 107 1.20 17.04 2.16
N HIS A 108 1.03 16.25 1.09
CA HIS A 108 1.93 15.14 0.74
C HIS A 108 3.16 15.58 -0.08
N ASP A 109 3.42 16.87 -0.14
CA ASP A 109 4.52 17.49 -0.90
C ASP A 109 5.85 17.51 -0.16
N GLN A 110 5.86 17.16 1.14
CA GLN A 110 7.06 17.12 1.95
C GLN A 110 7.76 15.77 1.85
N GLU A 111 9.06 15.78 1.58
CA GLU A 111 9.89 14.57 1.56
C GLU A 111 9.79 13.78 2.87
N GLY A 112 9.48 12.49 2.76
CA GLY A 112 9.35 11.57 3.90
C GLY A 112 8.07 11.74 4.72
N PHE A 113 7.13 12.59 4.30
CA PHE A 113 5.81 12.67 4.92
C PHE A 113 4.94 11.46 4.56
N VAL A 114 5.05 10.96 3.34
CA VAL A 114 4.40 9.73 2.87
C VAL A 114 5.47 8.74 2.41
N LEU A 115 5.29 7.47 2.72
CA LEU A 115 6.16 6.39 2.27
C LEU A 115 5.37 5.35 1.47
N GLY A 116 5.94 4.96 0.33
CA GLY A 116 5.63 3.68 -0.27
C GLY A 116 6.50 2.56 0.32
N PHE A 117 6.13 1.30 0.10
CA PHE A 117 6.89 0.15 0.59
C PHE A 117 7.10 -0.89 -0.51
N VAL A 118 8.36 -1.23 -0.78
CA VAL A 118 8.69 -2.41 -1.57
C VAL A 118 8.99 -3.56 -0.61
N ILE A 119 8.14 -4.59 -0.63
CA ILE A 119 8.25 -5.78 0.21
C ILE A 119 8.77 -6.93 -0.65
N GLN A 120 9.88 -7.54 -0.24
CA GLN A 120 10.42 -8.73 -0.89
C GLN A 120 10.25 -9.96 0.01
N ALA A 121 9.64 -10.99 -0.53
CA ALA A 121 9.40 -12.27 0.12
C ALA A 121 9.26 -13.38 -0.92
N GLU A 122 9.74 -14.58 -0.62
CA GLU A 122 9.56 -15.77 -1.49
C GLU A 122 10.03 -15.54 -2.95
N GLY A 123 11.06 -14.72 -3.15
CA GLY A 123 11.55 -14.32 -4.47
C GLY A 123 10.65 -13.38 -5.26
N LYS A 124 9.60 -12.86 -4.64
CA LYS A 124 8.61 -11.93 -5.23
C LYS A 124 8.76 -10.54 -4.62
N LYS A 125 8.41 -9.53 -5.42
CA LYS A 125 8.41 -8.12 -5.05
C LYS A 125 6.98 -7.57 -5.12
N LEU A 126 6.47 -7.11 -3.99
CA LEU A 126 5.24 -6.34 -3.87
C LEU A 126 5.60 -4.87 -3.67
N TYR A 127 5.04 -3.97 -4.45
CA TYR A 127 5.18 -2.54 -4.24
C TYR A 127 3.82 -1.92 -3.86
N TYR A 128 3.72 -1.39 -2.66
CA TYR A 128 2.64 -0.52 -2.22
C TYR A 128 3.09 0.93 -2.40
N THR A 129 2.40 1.66 -3.27
CA THR A 129 2.84 3.02 -3.63
C THR A 129 2.38 4.08 -2.64
N SER A 130 1.32 3.82 -1.87
CA SER A 130 0.63 4.78 -1.01
C SER A 130 0.07 5.98 -1.79
N ASP A 131 -0.16 7.09 -1.12
CA ASP A 131 -0.67 8.32 -1.72
C ASP A 131 0.45 9.06 -2.46
N THR A 132 0.42 8.98 -3.78
CA THR A 132 1.49 9.51 -4.63
C THR A 132 1.00 9.79 -6.05
N ASP A 133 1.72 10.68 -6.72
CA ASP A 133 1.74 10.81 -8.17
C ASP A 133 2.78 9.86 -8.77
N PHE A 134 2.79 9.73 -10.09
CA PHE A 134 3.84 9.01 -10.80
C PHE A 134 5.14 9.86 -10.84
N PHE A 135 6.25 9.23 -10.49
CA PHE A 135 7.56 9.89 -10.51
C PHE A 135 8.69 8.97 -10.99
N PRO A 136 9.84 9.52 -11.44
CA PRO A 136 10.86 8.76 -12.14
C PRO A 136 11.45 7.55 -11.40
N ALA A 137 11.53 7.58 -10.07
CA ALA A 137 12.07 6.45 -9.32
C ALA A 137 11.21 5.18 -9.39
N MET A 138 9.98 5.27 -9.87
CA MET A 138 9.12 4.11 -10.11
C MET A 138 9.51 3.33 -11.37
N VAL A 139 10.19 3.97 -12.34
CA VAL A 139 10.49 3.37 -13.65
C VAL A 139 11.39 2.15 -13.50
N GLY A 140 10.98 1.02 -14.09
CA GLY A 140 11.78 -0.21 -14.14
C GLY A 140 11.88 -0.96 -12.81
N LEU A 141 11.07 -0.66 -11.80
CA LEU A 141 11.05 -1.41 -10.52
C LEU A 141 10.67 -2.89 -10.70
N ALA A 142 9.91 -3.21 -11.71
CA ALA A 142 9.44 -4.55 -12.09
C ALA A 142 8.90 -5.37 -10.91
N PRO A 143 7.89 -4.88 -10.15
CA PRO A 143 7.28 -5.69 -9.11
C PRO A 143 6.39 -6.80 -9.70
N GLU A 144 6.29 -7.92 -8.98
CA GLU A 144 5.29 -8.95 -9.26
C GLU A 144 3.88 -8.38 -9.11
N VAL A 145 3.69 -7.58 -8.07
CA VAL A 145 2.41 -6.91 -7.76
C VAL A 145 2.66 -5.47 -7.39
N VAL A 146 1.83 -4.57 -7.90
CA VAL A 146 1.74 -3.19 -7.43
C VAL A 146 0.35 -2.91 -6.86
N LEU A 147 0.30 -2.31 -5.67
CA LEU A 147 -0.90 -1.74 -5.06
C LEU A 147 -0.84 -0.23 -5.30
N ILE A 148 -1.76 0.29 -6.14
CA ILE A 148 -1.63 1.62 -6.73
C ILE A 148 -2.94 2.42 -6.62
N PRO A 149 -2.90 3.70 -6.18
CA PRO A 149 -4.10 4.51 -6.06
C PRO A 149 -4.65 4.91 -7.43
N VAL A 150 -5.97 5.00 -7.53
CA VAL A 150 -6.69 5.42 -8.74
C VAL A 150 -7.75 6.50 -8.48
N GLY A 151 -7.82 7.02 -7.25
CA GLY A 151 -8.90 7.92 -6.81
C GLY A 151 -8.86 9.34 -7.39
N GLY A 152 -7.72 9.82 -7.87
CA GLY A 152 -7.57 11.05 -8.66
C GLY A 152 -7.72 12.38 -7.93
N THR A 153 -8.11 12.39 -6.65
CA THR A 153 -8.34 13.65 -5.91
C THR A 153 -7.08 14.14 -5.19
N THR A 154 -6.42 13.25 -4.50
CA THR A 154 -5.18 13.49 -3.73
C THR A 154 -4.04 12.57 -4.16
N THR A 155 -4.26 11.80 -5.19
CA THR A 155 -3.36 10.77 -5.71
C THR A 155 -3.51 10.65 -7.22
N MET A 156 -2.78 9.73 -7.84
CA MET A 156 -2.96 9.40 -9.26
C MET A 156 -4.42 9.09 -9.57
N GLY A 157 -4.90 9.60 -10.71
CA GLY A 157 -6.13 9.14 -11.33
C GLY A 157 -5.88 7.92 -12.24
N PRO A 158 -6.96 7.30 -12.80
CA PRO A 158 -6.88 6.05 -13.57
C PRO A 158 -5.86 6.05 -14.70
N ALA A 159 -5.81 7.14 -15.49
CA ALA A 159 -4.91 7.24 -16.64
C ALA A 159 -3.43 7.38 -16.23
N GLU A 160 -3.15 8.10 -15.16
CA GLU A 160 -1.79 8.25 -14.63
C GLU A 160 -1.31 6.96 -13.98
N ALA A 161 -2.16 6.31 -13.19
CA ALA A 161 -1.87 5.02 -12.58
C ALA A 161 -1.55 3.95 -13.64
N ALA A 162 -2.29 3.91 -14.75
CA ALA A 162 -1.99 3.00 -15.86
C ALA A 162 -0.61 3.27 -16.49
N LYS A 163 -0.25 4.56 -16.69
CA LYS A 163 1.09 4.95 -17.17
C LYS A 163 2.18 4.53 -16.18
N ALA A 164 1.94 4.72 -14.87
CA ALA A 164 2.88 4.34 -13.82
C ALA A 164 3.12 2.82 -13.82
N VAL A 165 2.07 1.99 -13.89
CA VAL A 165 2.19 0.52 -13.96
C VAL A 165 2.99 0.07 -15.18
N HIS A 166 2.72 0.67 -16.35
CA HIS A 166 3.47 0.39 -17.57
C HIS A 166 4.95 0.76 -17.42
N ALA A 167 5.25 1.96 -16.91
CA ALA A 167 6.62 2.41 -16.69
C ALA A 167 7.36 1.57 -15.64
N MET A 168 6.67 1.11 -14.61
CA MET A 168 7.20 0.18 -13.60
C MET A 168 7.46 -1.22 -14.14
N GLN A 169 6.80 -1.65 -15.21
CA GLN A 169 6.80 -3.02 -15.72
C GLN A 169 6.25 -4.02 -14.67
N ALA A 170 5.22 -3.63 -13.94
CA ALA A 170 4.58 -4.51 -12.96
C ALA A 170 3.77 -5.61 -13.67
N LYS A 171 3.79 -6.84 -13.14
CA LYS A 171 3.06 -7.97 -13.75
C LYS A 171 1.58 -7.99 -13.41
N LEU A 172 1.23 -7.57 -12.22
CA LEU A 172 -0.14 -7.48 -11.72
C LEU A 172 -0.33 -6.15 -11.00
N ALA A 173 -1.40 -5.44 -11.30
CA ALA A 173 -1.81 -4.24 -10.61
C ALA A 173 -3.11 -4.45 -9.83
N ILE A 174 -3.17 -3.96 -8.60
CA ILE A 174 -4.36 -3.94 -7.77
C ILE A 174 -4.67 -2.47 -7.47
N PRO A 175 -5.78 -1.92 -8.00
CA PRO A 175 -6.16 -0.54 -7.74
C PRO A 175 -6.59 -0.35 -6.28
N THR A 176 -6.17 0.76 -5.69
CA THR A 176 -6.45 1.17 -4.31
C THR A 176 -7.05 2.57 -4.28
N HIS A 177 -7.37 3.04 -3.09
CA HIS A 177 -7.84 4.42 -2.87
C HIS A 177 -9.12 4.76 -3.64
N TRP A 178 -10.09 3.82 -3.62
CA TRP A 178 -11.40 3.96 -4.23
C TRP A 178 -12.51 3.32 -3.35
N GLY A 179 -13.75 3.68 -3.62
CA GLY A 179 -14.94 3.05 -3.05
C GLY A 179 -15.33 3.50 -1.64
N THR A 180 -14.56 4.38 -0.99
CA THR A 180 -14.86 4.86 0.36
C THR A 180 -14.83 6.38 0.49
N ARG A 181 -13.64 7.00 0.59
CA ARG A 181 -13.49 8.45 0.79
C ARG A 181 -13.28 9.20 -0.51
N THR A 182 -12.49 8.64 -1.38
CA THR A 182 -12.14 9.19 -2.70
C THR A 182 -12.22 8.07 -3.71
N GLY A 183 -12.33 8.40 -4.99
CA GLY A 183 -12.43 7.43 -6.05
C GLY A 183 -13.70 6.58 -5.99
N THR A 184 -14.02 5.98 -7.09
CA THR A 184 -15.21 5.14 -7.28
C THR A 184 -14.83 3.79 -7.87
N ARG A 185 -15.77 2.88 -7.95
CA ARG A 185 -15.58 1.63 -8.71
C ARG A 185 -15.32 1.92 -10.18
N ASP A 186 -15.95 2.94 -10.74
CA ASP A 186 -15.77 3.33 -12.13
C ASP A 186 -14.32 3.78 -12.40
N ASP A 187 -13.63 4.40 -11.43
CA ASP A 187 -12.22 4.76 -11.56
C ASP A 187 -11.33 3.50 -11.61
N ALA A 188 -11.64 2.48 -10.81
CA ALA A 188 -10.92 1.21 -10.86
C ALA A 188 -11.18 0.45 -12.19
N ASP A 189 -12.41 0.46 -12.69
CA ASP A 189 -12.76 -0.15 -13.97
C ASP A 189 -12.10 0.60 -15.14
N LEU A 190 -12.08 1.93 -15.09
CA LEU A 190 -11.41 2.78 -16.09
C LEU A 190 -9.88 2.57 -16.08
N PHE A 191 -9.27 2.45 -14.90
CA PHE A 191 -7.86 2.09 -14.78
C PHE A 191 -7.55 0.75 -15.47
N LYS A 192 -8.40 -0.26 -15.23
CA LYS A 192 -8.28 -1.56 -15.88
C LYS A 192 -8.38 -1.44 -17.38
N GLU A 193 -9.37 -0.70 -17.90
CA GLU A 193 -9.53 -0.47 -19.34
C GLU A 193 -8.27 0.16 -19.95
N TYR A 194 -7.72 1.22 -19.33
CA TYR A 194 -6.51 1.89 -19.82
C TYR A 194 -5.30 0.97 -19.84
N LEU A 195 -5.11 0.17 -18.79
CA LEU A 195 -3.94 -0.66 -18.67
C LEU A 195 -3.98 -1.89 -19.60
N GLU A 196 -5.12 -2.60 -19.66
CA GLU A 196 -5.25 -3.84 -20.45
C GLU A 196 -5.37 -3.58 -21.96
N LYS A 197 -5.76 -2.37 -22.38
CA LYS A 197 -5.88 -2.02 -23.79
C LYS A 197 -4.56 -2.00 -24.55
N GLU A 198 -3.47 -1.64 -23.90
CA GLU A 198 -2.18 -1.39 -24.54
C GLU A 198 -1.08 -2.37 -24.12
N SER A 199 -1.39 -3.35 -23.25
CA SER A 199 -0.36 -4.21 -22.67
C SER A 199 -0.88 -5.56 -22.17
N GLU A 200 0.04 -6.49 -21.92
CA GLU A 200 -0.23 -7.79 -21.27
C GLU A 200 -0.28 -7.68 -19.72
N HIS A 201 -0.28 -6.48 -19.18
CA HIS A 201 -0.40 -6.28 -17.73
C HIS A 201 -1.77 -6.77 -17.25
N ARG A 202 -1.79 -7.40 -16.08
CA ARG A 202 -3.02 -7.89 -15.45
C ARG A 202 -3.51 -6.94 -14.38
N VAL A 203 -4.81 -6.76 -14.29
CA VAL A 203 -5.47 -6.00 -13.24
C VAL A 203 -6.39 -6.92 -12.43
N ALA A 204 -6.27 -6.88 -11.11
CA ALA A 204 -7.21 -7.50 -10.20
C ALA A 204 -7.91 -6.41 -9.39
N ILE A 205 -9.19 -6.17 -9.67
CA ILE A 205 -10.04 -5.30 -8.86
C ILE A 205 -10.67 -6.17 -7.79
N LEU A 206 -10.29 -5.98 -6.53
CA LEU A 206 -10.75 -6.77 -5.41
C LEU A 206 -11.89 -6.06 -4.66
N GLU A 207 -12.81 -6.83 -4.10
CA GLU A 207 -13.76 -6.31 -3.11
C GLU A 207 -13.16 -6.40 -1.70
N PRO A 208 -13.61 -5.56 -0.73
CA PRO A 208 -13.13 -5.63 0.65
C PRO A 208 -13.30 -7.03 1.25
N GLY A 209 -12.20 -7.62 1.72
CA GLY A 209 -12.12 -8.99 2.22
C GLY A 209 -11.76 -10.02 1.15
N GLU A 210 -11.74 -9.66 -0.12
CA GLU A 210 -11.30 -10.56 -1.18
C GLU A 210 -9.78 -10.74 -1.18
N MET A 211 -9.34 -11.96 -1.51
CA MET A 211 -7.96 -12.39 -1.46
C MET A 211 -7.49 -12.95 -2.79
N ILE A 212 -6.27 -12.62 -3.16
CA ILE A 212 -5.58 -13.18 -4.31
C ILE A 212 -4.26 -13.85 -3.90
N THR A 213 -3.88 -14.90 -4.59
CA THR A 213 -2.57 -15.55 -4.42
C THR A 213 -1.70 -15.28 -5.63
N VAL A 214 -0.47 -14.85 -5.41
CA VAL A 214 0.57 -14.57 -6.40
C VAL A 214 1.83 -15.38 -6.13
#